data_9999f29ccc323fb97f83097ccb347f9d
#
_entry.id   9999f29ccc323fb97f83097ccb347f9d
#
_cell.length_a   1.000
_cell.length_b   1.000
_cell.length_c   1.000
_cell.angle_alpha   90.00
_cell.angle_beta   90.00
_cell.angle_gamma   90.00
#
_symmetry.space_group_name_H-M   'P 1'
#
loop_
_entity.id
_entity.type
_entity.pdbx_description
1 polymer ?
#
loop_
_entity_poly.entity_id
_entity_poly.type
_entity_poly.pdbx_seq_one_letter_code
_entity_poly.pdbx_strand_id
1 'polypeptide(L)'
;DEMAAFKQEIYEELAEIDKMNSSAILSNSVHITEDGFKRMKEDPAYRKEIMDWLRADARASHGVPFGVHVTTTITGAGATCYGANVYHDDSAATKAAKKDLADKKAEGSFYHSDRTYADRRAAQRKRDREYVASERQKRELMQKMMLEKSIDQKAQRQLLDQKALAQNVVDQKYVQDYLLGMQESKSWNI
;
A
#
# COMPACT_ATOMS: atom_id res chain seq x y z
N ASP A 1 -30.25 20.75 17.57
CA ASP A 1 -31.03 19.63 17.04
C ASP A 1 -30.09 18.40 16.93
N GLU A 2 -30.38 17.34 17.68
CA GLU A 2 -29.56 16.13 17.71
C GLU A 2 -29.36 15.50 16.32
N MET A 3 -30.37 15.55 15.45
CA MET A 3 -30.27 15.02 14.11
C MET A 3 -29.30 15.82 13.23
N ALA A 4 -29.28 17.14 13.39
CA ALA A 4 -28.33 17.98 12.67
C ALA A 4 -26.89 17.71 13.10
N ALA A 5 -26.65 17.56 14.41
CA ALA A 5 -25.33 17.16 14.91
C ALA A 5 -24.90 15.79 14.40
N PHE A 6 -25.82 14.83 14.38
CA PHE A 6 -25.56 13.50 13.84
C PHE A 6 -25.26 13.52 12.33
N LYS A 7 -26.00 14.30 11.55
CA LYS A 7 -25.71 14.49 10.12
C LYS A 7 -24.32 15.07 9.90
N GLN A 8 -23.94 16.06 10.71
CA GLN A 8 -22.60 16.65 10.63
C GLN A 8 -21.49 15.62 10.92
N GLU A 9 -21.66 14.80 11.95
CA GLU A 9 -20.74 13.70 12.27
C GLU A 9 -20.58 12.74 11.09
N ILE A 10 -21.68 12.35 10.47
CA ILE A 10 -21.65 11.47 9.28
C ILE A 10 -20.91 12.16 8.11
N TYR A 11 -21.11 13.44 7.88
CA TYR A 11 -20.39 14.14 6.80
C TYR A 11 -18.90 14.28 7.06
N GLU A 12 -18.50 14.46 8.30
CA GLU A 12 -17.08 14.46 8.70
C GLU A 12 -16.45 13.07 8.46
N GLU A 13 -17.15 12.01 8.82
CA GLU A 13 -16.69 10.63 8.53
C GLU A 13 -16.60 10.36 7.02
N LEU A 14 -17.57 10.82 6.22
CA LEU A 14 -17.51 10.75 4.76
C LEU A 14 -16.32 11.51 4.18
N ALA A 15 -15.99 12.68 4.72
CA ALA A 15 -14.84 13.45 4.30
C ALA A 15 -13.51 12.72 4.57
N GLU A 16 -13.40 12.00 5.69
CA GLU A 16 -12.24 11.17 5.97
C GLU A 16 -12.15 9.95 5.02
N ILE A 17 -13.29 9.32 4.73
CA ILE A 17 -13.34 8.22 3.77
C ILE A 17 -12.96 8.70 2.37
N ASP A 18 -13.40 9.88 1.97
CA ASP A 18 -13.09 10.45 0.65
C ASP A 18 -11.60 10.71 0.44
N LYS A 19 -10.85 11.01 1.50
CA LYS A 19 -9.37 11.12 1.44
C LYS A 19 -8.70 9.80 1.07
N MET A 20 -9.37 8.68 1.27
CA MET A 20 -8.86 7.34 0.91
C MET A 20 -9.03 7.02 -0.57
N ASN A 21 -9.88 7.76 -1.29
CA ASN A 21 -10.09 7.56 -2.72
C ASN A 21 -8.82 7.81 -3.53
N SER A 22 -8.68 7.04 -4.62
CA SER A 22 -7.61 7.27 -5.58
C SER A 22 -7.79 8.59 -6.33
N SER A 23 -6.74 9.08 -6.97
CA SER A 23 -6.83 10.27 -7.85
C SER A 23 -7.64 10.01 -9.13
N ALA A 24 -8.01 8.76 -9.41
CA ALA A 24 -8.91 8.43 -10.50
C ALA A 24 -10.37 8.86 -10.21
N ILE A 25 -10.73 9.03 -8.93
CA ILE A 25 -12.04 9.57 -8.57
C ILE A 25 -12.01 11.09 -8.77
N LEU A 26 -12.71 11.57 -9.76
CA LEU A 26 -12.78 12.99 -10.12
C LEU A 26 -13.75 13.75 -9.23
N SER A 27 -14.88 13.16 -8.94
CA SER A 27 -15.82 13.66 -7.93
C SER A 27 -16.50 12.49 -7.23
N ASN A 28 -16.82 12.71 -5.98
CA ASN A 28 -17.56 11.76 -5.15
C ASN A 28 -18.77 12.47 -4.56
N SER A 29 -19.93 11.90 -4.79
CA SER A 29 -21.23 12.44 -4.34
C SER A 29 -21.94 11.37 -3.53
N VAL A 30 -22.28 11.68 -2.30
CA VAL A 30 -23.03 10.77 -1.43
C VAL A 30 -24.32 11.46 -1.01
N HIS A 31 -25.42 10.87 -1.41
CA HIS A 31 -26.77 11.28 -1.01
C HIS A 31 -27.30 10.30 0.03
N ILE A 32 -27.70 10.79 1.19
CA ILE A 32 -28.28 9.99 2.26
C ILE A 32 -29.72 10.44 2.46
N THR A 33 -30.64 9.52 2.31
CA THR A 33 -32.06 9.81 2.55
C THR A 33 -32.34 10.00 4.03
N GLU A 34 -33.44 10.65 4.36
CA GLU A 34 -33.87 10.84 5.76
C GLU A 34 -34.02 9.48 6.48
N ASP A 35 -34.57 8.46 5.81
CA ASP A 35 -34.65 7.11 6.35
C ASP A 35 -33.28 6.46 6.54
N GLY A 36 -32.34 6.79 5.68
CA GLY A 36 -30.93 6.36 5.83
C GLY A 36 -30.29 6.94 7.09
N PHE A 37 -30.43 8.26 7.31
CA PHE A 37 -29.94 8.90 8.54
C PHE A 37 -30.61 8.36 9.80
N LYS A 38 -31.94 8.22 9.75
CA LYS A 38 -32.72 7.68 10.86
C LYS A 38 -32.22 6.29 11.23
N ARG A 39 -32.10 5.39 10.26
CA ARG A 39 -31.63 4.04 10.51
C ARG A 39 -30.18 4.01 11.01
N MET A 40 -29.28 4.80 10.46
CA MET A 40 -27.90 4.86 10.96
C MET A 40 -27.82 5.34 12.42
N LYS A 41 -28.73 6.25 12.84
CA LYS A 41 -28.80 6.74 14.22
C LYS A 41 -29.36 5.68 15.17
N GLU A 42 -30.39 4.94 14.73
CA GLU A 42 -31.09 3.92 15.52
C GLU A 42 -30.33 2.57 15.55
N ASP A 43 -29.59 2.25 14.50
CA ASP A 43 -28.87 0.97 14.33
C ASP A 43 -27.37 1.23 14.07
N PRO A 44 -26.54 1.21 15.13
CA PRO A 44 -25.10 1.35 15.00
C PRO A 44 -24.43 0.26 14.15
N ALA A 45 -25.02 -0.95 14.08
CA ALA A 45 -24.50 -2.02 13.25
C ALA A 45 -24.69 -1.71 11.76
N TYR A 46 -25.85 -1.18 11.40
CA TYR A 46 -26.12 -0.70 10.04
C TYR A 46 -25.20 0.45 9.65
N ARG A 47 -25.01 1.45 10.55
CA ARG A 47 -24.06 2.54 10.33
C ARG A 47 -22.67 1.98 10.02
N LYS A 48 -22.20 1.08 10.86
CA LYS A 48 -20.88 0.46 10.70
C LYS A 48 -20.76 -0.28 9.37
N GLU A 49 -21.74 -1.07 8.99
CA GLU A 49 -21.78 -1.81 7.72
C GLU A 49 -21.66 -0.87 6.51
N ILE A 50 -22.45 0.21 6.48
CA ILE A 50 -22.41 1.21 5.41
C ILE A 50 -21.05 1.91 5.34
N MET A 51 -20.50 2.34 6.48
CA MET A 51 -19.20 3.03 6.52
C MET A 51 -18.05 2.10 6.12
N ASP A 52 -18.07 0.84 6.55
CA ASP A 52 -17.07 -0.16 6.16
C ASP A 52 -17.15 -0.49 4.67
N TRP A 53 -18.36 -0.55 4.11
CA TRP A 53 -18.55 -0.71 2.68
C TRP A 53 -17.99 0.49 1.89
N LEU A 54 -18.27 1.73 2.31
CA LEU A 54 -17.72 2.94 1.68
C LEU A 54 -16.18 2.98 1.76
N ARG A 55 -15.59 2.56 2.87
CA ARG A 55 -14.12 2.45 3.02
C ARG A 55 -13.54 1.39 2.09
N ALA A 56 -14.23 0.26 1.92
CA ALA A 56 -13.81 -0.79 1.01
C ALA A 56 -13.87 -0.30 -0.45
N ASP A 57 -14.93 0.40 -0.83
CA ASP A 57 -15.09 0.99 -2.16
C ASP A 57 -14.00 2.05 -2.44
N ALA A 58 -13.74 2.93 -1.48
CA ALA A 58 -12.67 3.92 -1.59
C ALA A 58 -11.29 3.27 -1.80
N ARG A 59 -11.00 2.15 -1.12
CA ARG A 59 -9.75 1.39 -1.35
C ARG A 59 -9.74 0.74 -2.73
N ALA A 60 -10.86 0.16 -3.16
CA ALA A 60 -10.98 -0.46 -4.47
C ALA A 60 -10.79 0.55 -5.61
N SER A 61 -11.05 1.85 -5.37
CA SER A 61 -10.84 2.92 -6.34
C SER A 61 -9.40 3.03 -6.86
N HIS A 62 -8.42 2.50 -6.14
CA HIS A 62 -7.02 2.45 -6.56
C HIS A 62 -6.75 1.50 -7.74
N GLY A 63 -7.67 0.59 -8.03
CA GLY A 63 -7.65 -0.28 -9.21
C GLY A 63 -8.28 0.34 -10.46
N VAL A 64 -8.88 1.53 -10.35
CA VAL A 64 -9.54 2.20 -11.48
C VAL A 64 -8.50 2.91 -12.35
N PRO A 65 -8.40 2.58 -13.67
CA PRO A 65 -7.32 3.10 -14.53
C PRO A 65 -7.56 4.52 -15.06
N PHE A 66 -8.79 5.05 -14.94
CA PHE A 66 -9.17 6.34 -15.56
C PHE A 66 -10.10 7.14 -14.64
N GLY A 67 -10.32 8.42 -14.98
CA GLY A 67 -11.14 9.33 -14.20
C GLY A 67 -12.61 8.92 -14.15
N VAL A 68 -13.17 8.83 -12.95
CA VAL A 68 -14.54 8.42 -12.69
C VAL A 68 -15.23 9.43 -11.79
N HIS A 69 -16.50 9.72 -12.09
CA HIS A 69 -17.41 10.38 -11.17
C HIS A 69 -18.24 9.31 -10.45
N VAL A 70 -18.24 9.34 -9.14
CA VAL A 70 -18.96 8.37 -8.30
C VAL A 70 -20.17 9.04 -7.65
N THR A 71 -21.30 8.39 -7.70
CA THR A 71 -22.51 8.80 -6.98
C THR A 71 -23.03 7.63 -6.16
N THR A 72 -23.15 7.83 -4.87
CA THR A 72 -23.65 6.83 -3.93
C THR A 72 -24.96 7.32 -3.34
N THR A 73 -25.94 6.45 -3.25
CA THR A 73 -27.21 6.73 -2.58
C THR A 73 -27.38 5.75 -1.43
N ILE A 74 -27.58 6.26 -0.22
CA ILE A 74 -27.79 5.49 0.99
C ILE A 74 -29.23 5.71 1.48
N THR A 75 -29.93 4.60 1.65
CA THR A 75 -31.32 4.59 2.10
C THR A 75 -31.45 3.81 3.41
N GLY A 76 -32.65 3.76 3.98
CA GLY A 76 -32.88 2.86 5.11
C GLY A 76 -32.80 1.37 4.76
N ALA A 77 -32.79 1.00 3.47
CA ALA A 77 -32.71 -0.39 3.01
C ALA A 77 -31.27 -0.82 2.63
N GLY A 78 -30.36 0.12 2.38
CA GLY A 78 -28.99 -0.18 1.96
C GLY A 78 -28.37 0.97 1.16
N ALA A 79 -27.22 0.68 0.52
CA ALA A 79 -26.52 1.64 -0.30
C ALA A 79 -26.39 1.14 -1.75
N THR A 80 -26.42 2.07 -2.69
CA THR A 80 -26.15 1.81 -4.12
C THR A 80 -25.10 2.79 -4.60
N CYS A 81 -24.13 2.30 -5.38
CA CYS A 81 -23.08 3.11 -5.96
C CYS A 81 -23.12 3.03 -7.48
N TYR A 82 -22.97 4.16 -8.13
CA TYR A 82 -22.85 4.27 -9.57
C TYR A 82 -21.61 5.07 -9.93
N GLY A 83 -20.75 4.49 -10.77
CA GLY A 83 -19.59 5.17 -11.32
C GLY A 83 -19.77 5.44 -12.80
N ALA A 84 -19.53 6.67 -13.23
CA ALA A 84 -19.55 7.08 -14.63
C ALA A 84 -18.18 7.57 -15.09
N ASN A 85 -17.73 7.06 -16.23
CA ASN A 85 -16.55 7.57 -16.90
C ASN A 85 -16.93 8.76 -17.76
N VAL A 86 -16.29 9.88 -17.56
CA VAL A 86 -16.49 11.04 -18.41
C VAL A 86 -15.27 11.21 -19.32
N TYR A 87 -15.40 10.70 -20.52
CA TYR A 87 -14.59 11.15 -21.63
C TYR A 87 -15.33 12.32 -22.29
N HIS A 88 -14.88 13.56 -22.08
CA HIS A 88 -15.39 14.78 -22.72
C HIS A 88 -16.94 14.96 -22.76
N ASP A 89 -17.38 15.78 -22.09
CA ASP A 89 -17.89 16.73 -21.38
C ASP A 89 -19.18 17.44 -21.76
N ASP A 90 -19.79 17.27 -22.95
CA ASP A 90 -21.02 17.92 -23.33
C ASP A 90 -22.18 16.95 -23.62
N SER A 91 -22.03 15.69 -23.26
CA SER A 91 -23.12 14.72 -23.46
C SER A 91 -24.34 15.09 -22.58
N ALA A 92 -25.51 14.77 -23.09
CA ALA A 92 -26.79 14.96 -22.37
C ALA A 92 -26.74 14.24 -20.99
N ALA A 93 -26.02 13.10 -20.89
CA ALA A 93 -25.84 12.36 -19.66
C ALA A 93 -25.05 13.15 -18.61
N THR A 94 -23.97 13.85 -18.99
CA THR A 94 -23.18 14.70 -18.08
C THR A 94 -23.98 15.89 -17.59
N LYS A 95 -24.77 16.52 -18.50
CA LYS A 95 -25.66 17.63 -18.12
C LYS A 95 -26.77 17.15 -17.18
N ALA A 96 -27.35 15.96 -17.42
CA ALA A 96 -28.34 15.37 -16.54
C ALA A 96 -27.78 15.02 -15.16
N ALA A 97 -26.56 14.44 -15.12
CA ALA A 97 -25.87 14.14 -13.87
C ALA A 97 -25.53 15.41 -13.07
N LYS A 98 -25.06 16.48 -13.73
CA LYS A 98 -24.80 17.78 -13.07
C LYS A 98 -26.08 18.39 -12.51
N LYS A 99 -27.21 18.26 -13.22
CA LYS A 99 -28.52 18.75 -12.76
C LYS A 99 -29.00 17.93 -11.55
N ASP A 100 -28.96 16.61 -11.63
CA ASP A 100 -29.32 15.71 -10.52
C ASP A 100 -28.49 15.99 -9.27
N LEU A 101 -27.18 16.27 -9.46
CA LEU A 101 -26.28 16.70 -8.42
C LEU A 101 -26.70 18.02 -7.76
N ALA A 102 -27.11 19.01 -8.57
CA ALA A 102 -27.57 20.30 -8.08
C ALA A 102 -28.88 20.17 -7.31
N ASP A 103 -29.80 19.36 -7.81
CA ASP A 103 -31.10 19.11 -7.19
C ASP A 103 -30.91 18.41 -5.83
N LYS A 104 -30.05 17.37 -5.74
CA LYS A 104 -29.71 16.67 -4.49
C LYS A 104 -29.01 17.57 -3.49
N LYS A 105 -28.14 18.47 -3.96
CA LYS A 105 -27.49 19.46 -3.09
C LYS A 105 -28.49 20.42 -2.45
N ALA A 106 -29.57 20.77 -3.15
CA ALA A 106 -30.63 21.60 -2.62
C ALA A 106 -31.45 20.91 -1.52
N GLU A 107 -31.49 19.58 -1.50
CA GLU A 107 -32.20 18.80 -0.49
C GLU A 107 -31.49 18.73 0.87
N GLY A 108 -30.25 19.22 0.97
CA GLY A 108 -29.50 19.30 2.23
C GLY A 108 -28.98 17.96 2.81
N SER A 109 -29.22 16.85 2.13
CA SER A 109 -28.78 15.50 2.54
C SER A 109 -27.62 15.00 1.66
N PHE A 110 -26.62 15.87 1.43
CA PHE A 110 -25.69 15.67 0.34
C PHE A 110 -24.26 15.99 0.73
N TYR A 111 -23.39 15.01 0.57
CA TYR A 111 -21.94 15.19 0.60
C TYR A 111 -21.40 15.21 -0.83
N HIS A 112 -20.55 16.18 -1.14
CA HIS A 112 -19.91 16.26 -2.45
C HIS A 112 -18.48 16.74 -2.33
N SER A 113 -17.57 16.07 -3.01
CA SER A 113 -16.21 16.51 -3.22
C SER A 113 -15.84 16.51 -4.71
N ASP A 114 -15.29 17.63 -5.17
CA ASP A 114 -14.68 17.75 -6.49
C ASP A 114 -13.17 17.84 -6.33
N ARG A 115 -12.45 16.97 -7.02
CA ARG A 115 -11.00 17.07 -7.09
C ARG A 115 -10.58 17.92 -8.26
N THR A 116 -10.01 19.05 -7.98
CA THR A 116 -9.43 19.92 -9.00
C THR A 116 -8.25 19.22 -9.70
N TYR A 117 -7.93 19.65 -10.92
CA TYR A 117 -6.75 19.15 -11.64
C TYR A 117 -5.46 19.31 -10.82
N ALA A 118 -5.35 20.40 -10.06
CA ALA A 118 -4.21 20.67 -9.19
C ALA A 118 -4.08 19.65 -8.06
N ASP A 119 -5.21 19.31 -7.39
CA ASP A 119 -5.23 18.34 -6.31
C ASP A 119 -4.89 16.92 -6.80
N ARG A 120 -5.44 16.55 -7.96
CA ARG A 120 -5.11 15.26 -8.61
C ARG A 120 -3.62 15.16 -8.92
N ARG A 121 -3.04 16.21 -9.48
CA ARG A 121 -1.62 16.27 -9.82
C ARG A 121 -0.73 16.27 -8.58
N ALA A 122 -1.18 16.92 -7.49
CA ALA A 122 -0.48 16.90 -6.20
C ALA A 122 -0.51 15.49 -5.58
N ALA A 123 -1.66 14.83 -5.59
CA ALA A 123 -1.83 13.46 -5.10
C ALA A 123 -0.99 12.45 -5.91
N GLN A 124 -0.91 12.62 -7.22
CA GLN A 124 -0.05 11.80 -8.07
C GLN A 124 1.42 11.99 -7.76
N ARG A 125 1.89 13.23 -7.65
CA ARG A 125 3.29 13.53 -7.29
C ARG A 125 3.66 12.96 -5.91
N LYS A 126 2.73 12.96 -4.96
CA LYS A 126 2.95 12.37 -3.63
C LYS A 126 3.17 10.86 -3.75
N ARG A 127 2.31 10.16 -4.49
CA ARG A 127 2.46 8.70 -4.73
C ARG A 127 3.75 8.35 -5.45
N ASP A 128 4.11 9.12 -6.48
CA ASP A 128 5.34 8.90 -7.22
C ASP A 128 6.57 9.05 -6.30
N ARG A 129 6.55 10.04 -5.39
CA ARG A 129 7.60 10.22 -4.38
C ARG A 129 7.67 9.06 -3.40
N GLU A 130 6.52 8.59 -2.90
CA GLU A 130 6.43 7.45 -1.98
C GLU A 130 6.91 6.16 -2.66
N TYR A 131 6.53 5.95 -3.91
CA TYR A 131 7.02 4.83 -4.71
C TYR A 131 8.54 4.87 -4.88
N VAL A 132 9.09 6.01 -5.31
CA VAL A 132 10.54 6.17 -5.47
C VAL A 132 11.28 5.98 -4.14
N ALA A 133 10.73 6.48 -3.03
CA ALA A 133 11.31 6.30 -1.71
C ALA A 133 11.32 4.82 -1.30
N SER A 134 10.23 4.10 -1.51
CA SER A 134 10.14 2.67 -1.22
C SER A 134 11.12 1.84 -2.04
N GLU A 135 11.26 2.16 -3.32
CA GLU A 135 12.23 1.49 -4.20
C GLU A 135 13.69 1.75 -3.79
N ARG A 136 14.00 2.96 -3.33
CA ARG A 136 15.32 3.27 -2.78
C ARG A 136 15.61 2.44 -1.52
N GLN A 137 14.66 2.36 -0.61
CA GLN A 137 14.81 1.55 0.61
C GLN A 137 15.03 0.06 0.29
N LYS A 138 14.27 -0.48 -0.67
CA LYS A 138 14.46 -1.87 -1.12
C LYS A 138 15.86 -2.10 -1.70
N ARG A 139 16.34 -1.17 -2.54
CA ARG A 139 17.69 -1.26 -3.12
C ARG A 139 18.77 -1.18 -2.05
N GLU A 140 18.65 -0.27 -1.09
CA GLU A 140 19.59 -0.15 0.02
C GLU A 140 19.62 -1.41 0.88
N LEU A 141 18.45 -1.97 1.19
CA LEU A 141 18.35 -3.23 1.93
C LEU A 141 19.02 -4.38 1.17
N MET A 142 18.76 -4.48 -0.13
CA MET A 142 19.36 -5.50 -0.98
C MET A 142 20.87 -5.35 -1.08
N GLN A 143 21.39 -4.12 -1.18
CA GLN A 143 22.83 -3.84 -1.16
C GLN A 143 23.46 -4.25 0.17
N LYS A 144 22.83 -3.92 1.30
CA LYS A 144 23.30 -4.35 2.63
C LYS A 144 23.37 -5.86 2.74
N MET A 145 22.32 -6.57 2.32
CA MET A 145 22.31 -8.04 2.32
C MET A 145 23.38 -8.66 1.42
N MET A 146 23.61 -8.06 0.25
CA MET A 146 24.69 -8.51 -0.65
C MET A 146 26.09 -8.28 -0.04
N LEU A 147 26.28 -7.14 0.59
CA LEU A 147 27.53 -6.82 1.26
C LEU A 147 27.79 -7.78 2.43
N GLU A 148 26.81 -8.03 3.26
CA GLU A 148 26.86 -8.97 4.38
C GLU A 148 27.24 -10.37 3.91
N LYS A 149 26.53 -10.90 2.88
CA LYS A 149 26.87 -12.18 2.27
C LYS A 149 28.31 -12.22 1.72
N SER A 150 28.78 -11.12 1.14
CA SER A 150 30.15 -11.05 0.61
C SER A 150 31.20 -11.09 1.72
N ILE A 151 30.91 -10.46 2.87
CA ILE A 151 31.78 -10.49 4.05
C ILE A 151 31.81 -11.90 4.63
N ASP A 152 30.66 -12.55 4.78
CA ASP A 152 30.58 -13.93 5.29
C ASP A 152 31.32 -14.90 4.38
N GLN A 153 31.16 -14.78 3.06
CA GLN A 153 31.91 -15.63 2.12
C GLN A 153 33.42 -15.42 2.22
N LYS A 154 33.87 -14.16 2.38
CA LYS A 154 35.30 -13.88 2.58
C LYS A 154 35.82 -14.47 3.88
N ALA A 155 35.07 -14.32 4.97
CA ALA A 155 35.41 -14.91 6.26
C ALA A 155 35.49 -16.44 6.19
N GLN A 156 34.55 -17.09 5.54
CA GLN A 156 34.58 -18.54 5.31
C GLN A 156 35.76 -18.99 4.48
N ARG A 157 36.10 -18.27 3.41
CA ARG A 157 37.32 -18.57 2.60
C ARG A 157 38.57 -18.44 3.41
N GLN A 158 38.73 -17.37 4.17
CA GLN A 158 39.92 -17.19 5.05
C GLN A 158 40.04 -18.32 6.07
N LEU A 159 38.93 -18.76 6.65
CA LEU A 159 38.92 -19.89 7.59
C LEU A 159 39.36 -21.20 6.91
N LEU A 160 38.88 -21.45 5.68
CA LEU A 160 39.28 -22.62 4.90
C LEU A 160 40.75 -22.59 4.52
N ASP A 161 41.25 -21.42 4.09
CA ASP A 161 42.67 -21.23 3.77
C ASP A 161 43.56 -21.44 5.00
N GLN A 162 43.17 -20.93 6.16
CA GLN A 162 43.89 -21.17 7.43
C GLN A 162 43.90 -22.66 7.78
N LYS A 163 42.79 -23.36 7.64
CA LYS A 163 42.72 -24.81 7.89
C LYS A 163 43.62 -25.59 6.92
N ALA A 164 43.62 -25.23 5.65
CA ALA A 164 44.48 -25.88 4.63
C ALA A 164 45.97 -25.64 4.91
N LEU A 165 46.33 -24.42 5.33
CA LEU A 165 47.71 -24.12 5.75
C LEU A 165 48.14 -24.93 6.99
N ALA A 166 47.26 -25.02 7.99
CA ALA A 166 47.50 -25.81 9.19
C ALA A 166 47.68 -27.30 8.86
N GLN A 167 46.85 -27.83 7.96
CA GLN A 167 46.96 -29.23 7.53
C GLN A 167 48.30 -29.49 6.78
N ASN A 168 48.71 -28.59 5.89
CA ASN A 168 49.97 -28.71 5.18
C ASN A 168 51.18 -28.70 6.14
N VAL A 169 51.16 -27.90 7.22
CA VAL A 169 52.19 -27.90 8.23
C VAL A 169 52.27 -29.26 8.97
N VAL A 170 51.13 -29.83 9.32
CA VAL A 170 51.06 -31.14 9.96
C VAL A 170 51.58 -32.23 9.02
N ASP A 171 51.19 -32.22 7.76
CA ASP A 171 51.64 -33.18 6.77
C ASP A 171 53.16 -33.11 6.52
N GLN A 172 53.69 -31.90 6.42
CA GLN A 172 55.17 -31.70 6.31
C GLN A 172 55.90 -32.22 7.55
N LYS A 173 55.39 -32.03 8.72
CA LYS A 173 55.97 -32.55 9.96
C LYS A 173 55.97 -34.07 9.96
N TYR A 174 54.86 -34.69 9.55
CA TYR A 174 54.77 -36.14 9.44
C TYR A 174 55.81 -36.73 8.46
N VAL A 175 56.00 -36.08 7.31
CA VAL A 175 56.99 -36.49 6.33
C VAL A 175 58.40 -36.34 6.88
N GLN A 176 58.72 -35.27 7.61
CA GLN A 176 60.04 -35.08 8.25
C GLN A 176 60.29 -36.15 9.32
N ASP A 177 59.33 -36.39 10.21
CA ASP A 177 59.46 -37.39 11.25
C ASP A 177 59.66 -38.80 10.67
N TYR A 178 58.96 -39.12 9.57
CA TYR A 178 59.14 -40.39 8.85
C TYR A 178 60.52 -40.53 8.24
N LEU A 179 61.05 -39.49 7.61
CA LEU A 179 62.38 -39.49 7.01
C LEU A 179 63.50 -39.61 8.09
N LEU A 180 63.32 -38.94 9.22
CA LEU A 180 64.23 -39.08 10.36
C LEU A 180 64.28 -40.51 10.92
N GLY A 181 63.10 -41.12 11.10
CA GLY A 181 62.97 -42.51 11.55
C GLY A 181 63.66 -43.52 10.59
N MET A 182 63.55 -43.26 9.29
CA MET A 182 64.26 -44.08 8.28
C MET A 182 65.80 -43.90 8.32
N GLN A 183 66.28 -42.71 8.64
CA GLN A 183 67.74 -42.49 8.80
C GLN A 183 68.26 -43.18 10.06
N GLU A 184 67.60 -43.14 11.16
CA GLU A 184 67.94 -43.82 12.38
C GLU A 184 67.98 -45.37 12.19
N SER A 185 67.00 -45.92 11.50
CA SER A 185 66.94 -47.36 11.23
C SER A 185 68.10 -47.85 10.34
N LYS A 186 68.66 -47.02 9.47
CA LYS A 186 69.83 -47.30 8.67
C LYS A 186 71.14 -47.24 9.43
N SER A 187 71.24 -46.47 10.51
CA SER A 187 72.43 -46.35 11.35
C SER A 187 72.66 -47.55 12.30
N TRP A 188 71.65 -48.40 12.51
CA TRP A 188 71.71 -49.60 13.34
C TRP A 188 72.16 -50.87 12.58
N ASN A 189 72.35 -50.81 11.27
CA ASN A 189 72.76 -51.94 10.42
C ASN A 189 74.21 -51.87 9.92
N ILE A 190 75.16 -51.33 10.77
CA ILE A 190 76.61 -51.39 10.55
C ILE A 190 77.28 -52.13 11.68
#